data_234b126ec4d3b52e7e29672f3522908c
#
_entry.id   234b126ec4d3b52e7e29672f3522908c
#
_cell.length_a   1.000
_cell.length_b   1.000
_cell.length_c   1.000
_cell.angle_alpha   90.00
_cell.angle_beta   90.00
_cell.angle_gamma   90.00
#
_symmetry.space_group_name_H-M   'P 1'
#
loop_
_entity.id
_entity.type
_entity.pdbx_description
1 polymer ?
#
loop_
_entity_poly.entity_id
_entity_poly.type
_entity_poly.pdbx_seq_one_letter_code
_entity_poly.pdbx_strand_id
1 'polypeptide(L)'
;SSDLTDESRRHPQYNWGYDPLNYNVPEGSYATDPFHGAVRVAEVKQMVKALHDNGLSVVMDVVYNHVYDAGAFCINQIVPGYFSRISCDGKYSNGSFCGNDTASERSMVRKYIVDSVCYWADEYHMDGFRFDIASLIDTVTINEIMAAVHQKHPNVIFYGEGWDMKTELTKPGVRLAVQTNSAMVPGFGFFSDTIRDLLRGTTFESTAPGFVAGAVVSKEALEACFMGMPSWAAQPNQCVNYASCHDNTTLFDRIALTAPDAPVESRIRMNNLAAAFYMLSQ
;
A
#
# COMPACT_ATOMS: atom_id res chain seq x y z
N SER A 1 -7.66 6.20 16.96
CA SER A 1 -6.92 7.10 17.78
C SER A 1 -7.79 8.17 18.41
N SER A 2 -7.79 8.19 19.75
CA SER A 2 -8.51 9.18 20.58
C SER A 2 -8.08 10.64 20.31
N ASP A 3 -6.99 10.83 19.59
CA ASP A 3 -6.41 12.14 19.37
C ASP A 3 -7.20 13.01 18.38
N LEU A 4 -7.96 12.40 17.46
CA LEU A 4 -8.75 13.12 16.46
C LEU A 4 -10.06 13.72 17.03
N THR A 5 -10.46 13.33 18.24
CA THR A 5 -11.70 13.81 18.88
C THR A 5 -11.45 14.86 19.98
N ASP A 6 -10.19 15.18 20.29
CA ASP A 6 -9.84 16.15 21.32
C ASP A 6 -9.72 17.55 20.74
N GLU A 7 -10.83 18.27 20.64
CA GLU A 7 -10.92 19.64 20.13
C GLU A 7 -10.16 20.67 20.98
N SER A 8 -9.71 20.30 22.20
CA SER A 8 -8.93 21.20 23.06
C SER A 8 -7.47 21.36 22.64
N ARG A 9 -6.96 20.48 21.78
CA ARG A 9 -5.57 20.51 21.31
C ARG A 9 -5.36 21.60 20.26
N ARG A 10 -4.33 22.41 20.45
CA ARG A 10 -3.96 23.50 19.55
C ARG A 10 -3.18 23.06 18.30
N HIS A 11 -2.69 21.83 18.27
CA HIS A 11 -1.94 21.29 17.13
C HIS A 11 -2.84 20.44 16.24
N PRO A 12 -2.62 20.44 14.91
CA PRO A 12 -3.34 19.56 14.02
C PRO A 12 -3.21 18.11 14.48
N GLN A 13 -4.34 17.43 14.64
CA GLN A 13 -4.41 16.02 15.04
C GLN A 13 -4.50 15.17 13.79
N TYR A 14 -3.50 15.25 12.92
CA TYR A 14 -3.46 14.50 11.71
C TYR A 14 -2.78 13.15 11.94
N ASN A 15 -3.42 12.07 11.47
CA ASN A 15 -2.85 10.73 11.43
C ASN A 15 -3.04 10.16 10.03
N TRP A 16 -1.98 9.64 9.43
CA TRP A 16 -2.02 9.02 8.10
C TRP A 16 -2.81 7.70 8.06
N GLY A 17 -3.06 7.08 9.23
CA GLY A 17 -3.80 5.83 9.33
C GLY A 17 -2.94 4.57 9.24
N TYR A 18 -1.62 4.71 9.10
CA TYR A 18 -0.70 3.58 8.95
C TYR A 18 -0.11 3.05 10.26
N ASP A 19 -0.73 3.35 11.40
CA ASP A 19 -0.33 2.87 12.74
C ASP A 19 -1.41 1.94 13.34
N PRO A 20 -1.59 0.70 12.81
CA PRO A 20 -2.71 -0.14 13.21
C PRO A 20 -2.53 -0.70 14.63
N LEU A 21 -3.51 -0.42 15.48
CA LEU A 21 -3.68 -1.11 16.78
C LEU A 21 -4.43 -2.43 16.62
N ASN A 22 -5.34 -2.49 15.64
CA ASN A 22 -6.16 -3.65 15.34
C ASN A 22 -6.53 -3.68 13.85
N TYR A 23 -6.30 -4.83 13.20
CA TYR A 23 -6.55 -4.97 11.75
C TYR A 23 -8.03 -5.13 11.39
N ASN A 24 -8.91 -5.47 12.36
CA ASN A 24 -10.28 -5.92 12.07
C ASN A 24 -11.36 -4.96 12.58
N VAL A 25 -10.99 -3.71 12.86
CA VAL A 25 -11.91 -2.72 13.41
C VAL A 25 -11.77 -1.39 12.64
N PRO A 26 -12.88 -0.82 12.14
CA PRO A 26 -12.86 0.53 11.59
C PRO A 26 -12.41 1.57 12.63
N GLU A 27 -11.71 2.62 12.19
CA GLU A 27 -11.26 3.71 13.06
C GLU A 27 -12.45 4.51 13.61
N GLY A 28 -12.52 4.60 14.94
CA GLY A 28 -13.67 5.20 15.61
C GLY A 28 -13.71 6.71 15.58
N SER A 29 -12.58 7.38 15.42
CA SER A 29 -12.51 8.85 15.40
C SER A 29 -13.21 9.47 14.19
N TYR A 30 -13.47 8.71 13.14
CA TYR A 30 -14.27 9.14 11.98
C TYR A 30 -15.78 8.89 12.16
N ALA A 31 -16.18 8.15 13.18
CA ALA A 31 -17.60 7.86 13.43
C ALA A 31 -18.30 9.04 14.10
N THR A 32 -19.58 9.19 13.86
CA THR A 32 -20.43 10.21 14.52
C THR A 32 -20.55 10.00 16.02
N ASP A 33 -20.34 8.74 16.48
CA ASP A 33 -20.17 8.38 17.89
C ASP A 33 -18.98 7.44 18.05
N PRO A 34 -17.77 7.96 18.40
CA PRO A 34 -16.57 7.17 18.52
C PRO A 34 -16.56 6.20 19.69
N PHE A 35 -17.46 6.40 20.68
CA PHE A 35 -17.52 5.57 21.91
C PHE A 35 -18.39 4.32 21.73
N HIS A 36 -19.25 4.28 20.72
CA HIS A 36 -20.09 3.13 20.42
C HIS A 36 -19.60 2.37 19.18
N GLY A 37 -18.92 1.23 19.38
CA GLY A 37 -18.29 0.46 18.31
C GLY A 37 -19.23 0.05 17.16
N ALA A 38 -20.51 -0.20 17.43
CA ALA A 38 -21.50 -0.53 16.40
C ALA A 38 -21.74 0.62 15.40
N VAL A 39 -21.60 1.87 15.83
CA VAL A 39 -21.79 3.04 14.98
C VAL A 39 -20.76 3.06 13.86
N ARG A 40 -19.45 2.94 14.18
CA ARG A 40 -18.38 2.92 13.18
C ARG A 40 -18.55 1.79 12.15
N VAL A 41 -18.98 0.62 12.61
CA VAL A 41 -19.25 -0.53 11.73
C VAL A 41 -20.39 -0.22 10.75
N ALA A 42 -21.49 0.31 11.26
CA ALA A 42 -22.66 0.66 10.43
C ALA A 42 -22.32 1.78 9.42
N GLU A 43 -21.60 2.81 9.85
CA GLU A 43 -21.25 3.95 9.00
C GLU A 43 -20.27 3.57 7.88
N VAL A 44 -19.27 2.73 8.14
CA VAL A 44 -18.39 2.21 7.06
C VAL A 44 -19.20 1.39 6.06
N LYS A 45 -20.10 0.51 6.51
CA LYS A 45 -20.98 -0.26 5.61
C LYS A 45 -21.91 0.65 4.79
N GLN A 46 -22.41 1.73 5.39
CA GLN A 46 -23.23 2.73 4.68
C GLN A 46 -22.40 3.50 3.64
N MET A 47 -21.16 3.87 3.98
CA MET A 47 -20.23 4.52 3.04
C MET A 47 -19.95 3.63 1.82
N VAL A 48 -19.59 2.36 2.04
CA VAL A 48 -19.35 1.40 0.96
C VAL A 48 -20.59 1.24 0.09
N LYS A 49 -21.77 1.06 0.73
CA LYS A 49 -23.04 0.97 -0.01
C LYS A 49 -23.30 2.21 -0.86
N ALA A 50 -23.10 3.41 -0.32
CA ALA A 50 -23.32 4.65 -1.06
C ALA A 50 -22.37 4.78 -2.28
N LEU A 51 -21.11 4.33 -2.16
CA LEU A 51 -20.17 4.29 -3.27
C LEU A 51 -20.64 3.29 -4.34
N HIS A 52 -21.04 2.09 -3.95
CA HIS A 52 -21.57 1.07 -4.87
C HIS A 52 -22.86 1.55 -5.57
N ASP A 53 -23.78 2.19 -4.87
CA ASP A 53 -25.01 2.74 -5.45
C ASP A 53 -24.70 3.81 -6.54
N ASN A 54 -23.51 4.41 -6.51
CA ASN A 54 -23.02 5.36 -7.52
C ASN A 54 -22.03 4.72 -8.53
N GLY A 55 -21.90 3.40 -8.57
CA GLY A 55 -21.07 2.68 -9.52
C GLY A 55 -19.57 2.77 -9.23
N LEU A 56 -19.16 3.08 -8.00
CA LEU A 56 -17.78 3.17 -7.58
C LEU A 56 -17.39 1.92 -6.79
N SER A 57 -16.29 1.29 -7.16
CA SER A 57 -15.67 0.22 -6.39
C SER A 57 -14.83 0.77 -5.24
N VAL A 58 -14.73 0.00 -4.15
CA VAL A 58 -14.02 0.40 -2.94
C VAL A 58 -12.80 -0.48 -2.73
N VAL A 59 -11.62 0.14 -2.74
CA VAL A 59 -10.35 -0.53 -2.42
C VAL A 59 -9.92 -0.11 -1.02
N MET A 60 -9.71 -1.09 -0.15
CA MET A 60 -9.23 -0.84 1.21
C MET A 60 -7.71 -0.84 1.25
N ASP A 61 -7.14 0.20 1.84
CA ASP A 61 -5.71 0.26 2.15
C ASP A 61 -5.44 -0.48 3.46
N VAL A 62 -4.64 -1.55 3.40
CA VAL A 62 -4.40 -2.45 4.53
C VAL A 62 -2.94 -2.47 4.95
N VAL A 63 -2.72 -2.43 6.27
CA VAL A 63 -1.39 -2.39 6.88
C VAL A 63 -1.17 -3.67 7.68
N TYR A 64 -0.73 -4.74 7.01
CA TYR A 64 -0.40 -6.02 7.66
C TYR A 64 1.10 -6.21 7.91
N ASN A 65 1.93 -5.29 7.43
CA ASN A 65 3.38 -5.40 7.50
C ASN A 65 3.93 -5.11 8.91
N HIS A 66 3.22 -4.35 9.75
CA HIS A 66 3.58 -4.02 11.12
C HIS A 66 2.35 -3.74 11.99
N VAL A 67 2.56 -3.51 13.27
CA VAL A 67 1.56 -2.98 14.22
C VAL A 67 2.11 -1.73 14.90
N TYR A 68 1.25 -0.88 15.43
CA TYR A 68 1.63 0.38 16.07
C TYR A 68 2.72 0.19 17.15
N ASP A 69 2.52 -0.76 18.06
CA ASP A 69 3.48 -1.12 19.11
C ASP A 69 3.48 -2.63 19.31
N ALA A 70 4.54 -3.29 18.87
CA ALA A 70 4.67 -4.74 18.99
C ALA A 70 4.76 -5.20 20.46
N GLY A 71 5.29 -4.37 21.35
CA GLY A 71 5.37 -4.68 22.78
C GLY A 71 4.01 -4.66 23.46
N ALA A 72 3.12 -3.75 23.05
CA ALA A 72 1.77 -3.62 23.58
C ALA A 72 0.73 -4.46 22.81
N PHE A 73 1.07 -4.98 21.64
CA PHE A 73 0.13 -5.73 20.80
C PHE A 73 -0.36 -7.01 21.48
N CYS A 74 -1.66 -7.16 21.60
CA CYS A 74 -2.29 -8.21 22.41
C CYS A 74 -1.83 -9.63 22.04
N ILE A 75 -1.62 -9.94 20.76
CA ILE A 75 -1.16 -11.27 20.34
C ILE A 75 0.29 -11.51 20.80
N ASN A 76 1.16 -10.50 20.73
CA ASN A 76 2.53 -10.61 21.24
C ASN A 76 2.58 -10.77 22.76
N GLN A 77 1.60 -10.23 23.50
CA GLN A 77 1.49 -10.44 24.95
C GLN A 77 0.99 -11.84 25.30
N ILE A 78 0.08 -12.40 24.50
CA ILE A 78 -0.46 -13.76 24.71
C ILE A 78 0.56 -14.83 24.28
N VAL A 79 1.23 -14.63 23.12
CA VAL A 79 2.24 -15.53 22.58
C VAL A 79 3.49 -14.73 22.21
N PRO A 80 4.34 -14.41 23.18
CA PRO A 80 5.54 -13.59 22.97
C PRO A 80 6.45 -14.16 21.87
N GLY A 81 6.93 -13.27 21.00
CA GLY A 81 7.86 -13.63 19.94
C GLY A 81 7.24 -14.41 18.77
N TYR A 82 5.91 -14.53 18.68
CA TYR A 82 5.28 -15.28 17.60
C TYR A 82 4.77 -14.39 16.45
N PHE A 83 4.09 -13.29 16.74
CA PHE A 83 3.45 -12.45 15.73
C PHE A 83 4.46 -11.59 14.96
N SER A 84 5.38 -10.97 15.67
CA SER A 84 6.40 -10.10 15.07
C SER A 84 7.72 -10.84 14.85
N ARG A 85 8.47 -10.44 13.81
CA ARG A 85 9.82 -10.93 13.57
C ARG A 85 10.78 -10.39 14.62
N ILE A 86 11.65 -11.26 15.10
CA ILE A 86 12.68 -10.92 16.09
C ILE A 86 14.03 -11.31 15.51
N SER A 87 14.97 -10.37 15.54
CA SER A 87 16.36 -10.56 15.13
C SER A 87 17.14 -11.41 16.14
N CYS A 88 18.32 -11.85 15.76
CA CYS A 88 19.17 -12.72 16.60
C CYS A 88 19.61 -12.06 17.92
N ASP A 89 19.58 -10.74 18.03
CA ASP A 89 19.87 -9.98 19.25
C ASP A 89 18.64 -9.76 20.15
N GLY A 90 17.51 -10.38 19.80
CA GLY A 90 16.27 -10.31 20.59
C GLY A 90 15.41 -9.07 20.39
N LYS A 91 15.77 -8.19 19.45
CA LYS A 91 14.97 -7.00 19.11
C LYS A 91 13.97 -7.30 18.01
N TYR A 92 12.93 -6.50 17.91
CA TYR A 92 12.03 -6.55 16.77
C TYR A 92 12.76 -6.16 15.48
N SER A 93 12.55 -6.93 14.41
CA SER A 93 12.96 -6.54 13.06
C SER A 93 12.23 -5.26 12.67
N ASN A 94 12.90 -4.37 11.95
CA ASN A 94 12.37 -3.06 11.59
C ASN A 94 12.59 -2.73 10.10
N GLY A 95 12.22 -3.65 9.24
CA GLY A 95 12.24 -3.44 7.78
C GLY A 95 11.18 -2.47 7.32
N SER A 96 10.07 -2.35 8.07
CA SER A 96 9.00 -1.39 7.85
C SER A 96 9.41 0.06 8.17
N PHE A 97 10.47 0.28 8.93
CA PHE A 97 10.83 1.55 9.59
C PHE A 97 9.79 2.06 10.61
N CYS A 98 8.80 1.23 10.94
CA CYS A 98 7.74 1.52 11.94
C CYS A 98 7.97 0.81 13.29
N GLY A 99 9.18 0.31 13.51
CA GLY A 99 9.59 -0.29 14.79
C GLY A 99 9.38 -1.80 14.91
N ASN A 100 8.64 -2.44 14.00
CA ASN A 100 8.43 -3.88 13.99
C ASN A 100 7.97 -4.39 12.62
N ASP A 101 8.14 -5.69 12.38
CA ASP A 101 7.69 -6.38 11.17
C ASP A 101 6.86 -7.61 11.54
N THR A 102 5.76 -7.82 10.83
CA THR A 102 4.87 -8.98 11.02
C THR A 102 5.49 -10.25 10.43
N ALA A 103 5.49 -11.35 11.18
CA ALA A 103 6.02 -12.64 10.76
C ALA A 103 4.99 -13.45 9.96
N SER A 104 4.58 -12.94 8.78
CA SER A 104 3.53 -13.52 7.94
C SER A 104 3.80 -14.98 7.53
N GLU A 105 5.07 -15.39 7.47
CA GLU A 105 5.49 -16.75 7.15
C GLU A 105 5.16 -17.78 8.25
N ARG A 106 4.70 -17.35 9.43
CA ARG A 106 4.23 -18.24 10.49
C ARG A 106 2.76 -18.60 10.29
N SER A 107 2.43 -19.87 10.43
CA SER A 107 1.13 -20.41 10.03
C SER A 107 -0.08 -19.71 10.66
N MET A 108 -0.02 -19.40 11.96
CA MET A 108 -1.16 -18.72 12.62
C MET A 108 -1.21 -17.23 12.33
N VAL A 109 -0.06 -16.58 12.07
CA VAL A 109 -0.02 -15.19 11.61
C VAL A 109 -0.60 -15.09 10.20
N ARG A 110 -0.21 -15.99 9.29
CA ARG A 110 -0.80 -16.12 7.96
C ARG A 110 -2.30 -16.31 8.04
N LYS A 111 -2.74 -17.29 8.84
CA LYS A 111 -4.18 -17.54 9.03
C LYS A 111 -4.90 -16.28 9.49
N TYR A 112 -4.35 -15.55 10.44
CA TYR A 112 -4.94 -14.30 10.95
C TYR A 112 -5.08 -13.24 9.85
N ILE A 113 -4.07 -13.08 9.00
CA ILE A 113 -4.10 -12.12 7.89
C ILE A 113 -5.12 -12.57 6.83
N VAL A 114 -5.13 -13.85 6.43
CA VAL A 114 -6.09 -14.41 5.47
C VAL A 114 -7.52 -14.22 5.96
N ASP A 115 -7.80 -14.62 7.21
CA ASP A 115 -9.13 -14.46 7.81
C ASP A 115 -9.56 -12.99 7.87
N SER A 116 -8.62 -12.09 8.16
CA SER A 116 -8.87 -10.64 8.21
C SER A 116 -9.26 -10.08 6.83
N VAL A 117 -8.54 -10.42 5.77
CA VAL A 117 -8.89 -9.95 4.42
C VAL A 117 -10.23 -10.54 3.96
N CYS A 118 -10.49 -11.82 4.23
CA CYS A 118 -11.78 -12.44 3.95
C CYS A 118 -12.93 -11.73 4.71
N TYR A 119 -12.71 -11.36 5.97
CA TYR A 119 -13.68 -10.63 6.77
C TYR A 119 -14.05 -9.27 6.15
N TRP A 120 -13.05 -8.49 5.70
CA TRP A 120 -13.31 -7.21 5.04
C TRP A 120 -14.02 -7.37 3.70
N ALA A 121 -13.69 -8.42 2.92
CA ALA A 121 -14.40 -8.72 1.68
C ALA A 121 -15.85 -9.19 1.93
N ASP A 122 -16.06 -10.11 2.89
CA ASP A 122 -17.37 -10.68 3.20
C ASP A 122 -18.30 -9.68 3.88
N GLU A 123 -17.81 -8.99 4.93
CA GLU A 123 -18.67 -8.17 5.81
C GLU A 123 -18.84 -6.73 5.31
N TYR A 124 -17.83 -6.17 4.64
CA TYR A 124 -17.87 -4.79 4.18
C TYR A 124 -17.93 -4.65 2.66
N HIS A 125 -17.91 -5.78 1.93
CA HIS A 125 -17.99 -5.82 0.47
C HIS A 125 -16.91 -4.99 -0.22
N MET A 126 -15.67 -5.10 0.27
CA MET A 126 -14.54 -4.44 -0.37
C MET A 126 -14.24 -5.09 -1.73
N ASP A 127 -14.04 -4.26 -2.77
CA ASP A 127 -13.77 -4.70 -4.15
C ASP A 127 -12.28 -4.87 -4.44
N GLY A 128 -11.43 -4.44 -3.53
CA GLY A 128 -9.99 -4.59 -3.67
C GLY A 128 -9.23 -4.27 -2.39
N PHE A 129 -7.94 -4.63 -2.40
CA PHE A 129 -7.03 -4.37 -1.28
C PHE A 129 -5.69 -3.86 -1.80
N ARG A 130 -5.29 -2.69 -1.29
CA ARG A 130 -3.94 -2.15 -1.44
C ARG A 130 -3.14 -2.51 -0.21
N PHE A 131 -2.05 -3.24 -0.38
CA PHE A 131 -1.18 -3.63 0.73
C PHE A 131 -0.05 -2.63 0.90
N ASP A 132 -0.07 -1.93 2.02
CA ASP A 132 1.04 -1.12 2.47
C ASP A 132 2.27 -2.01 2.69
N ILE A 133 3.41 -1.60 2.15
CA ILE A 133 4.67 -2.36 2.17
C ILE A 133 4.43 -3.88 2.02
N ALA A 134 3.72 -4.29 0.96
CA ALA A 134 3.46 -5.71 0.65
C ALA A 134 4.75 -6.54 0.62
N SER A 135 5.87 -5.88 0.32
CA SER A 135 7.21 -6.49 0.29
C SER A 135 7.69 -7.07 1.64
N LEU A 136 7.01 -6.78 2.74
CA LEU A 136 7.29 -7.42 4.03
C LEU A 136 6.42 -8.65 4.30
N ILE A 137 5.45 -8.94 3.43
CA ILE A 137 4.59 -10.13 3.49
C ILE A 137 5.18 -11.20 2.57
N ASP A 138 5.15 -12.45 3.00
CA ASP A 138 5.65 -13.56 2.18
C ASP A 138 4.70 -13.93 1.04
N THR A 139 5.27 -14.43 -0.06
CA THR A 139 4.52 -14.76 -1.28
C THR A 139 3.47 -15.86 -1.07
N VAL A 140 3.69 -16.77 -0.12
CA VAL A 140 2.71 -17.83 0.19
C VAL A 140 1.49 -17.22 0.85
N THR A 141 1.68 -16.28 1.78
CA THR A 141 0.58 -15.56 2.44
C THR A 141 -0.23 -14.75 1.41
N ILE A 142 0.41 -14.01 0.51
CA ILE A 142 -0.29 -13.27 -0.55
C ILE A 142 -1.12 -14.21 -1.44
N ASN A 143 -0.56 -15.34 -1.86
CA ASN A 143 -1.28 -16.31 -2.68
C ASN A 143 -2.47 -16.95 -1.93
N GLU A 144 -2.30 -17.28 -0.65
CA GLU A 144 -3.39 -17.84 0.17
C GLU A 144 -4.53 -16.82 0.37
N ILE A 145 -4.20 -15.52 0.57
CA ILE A 145 -5.20 -14.44 0.63
C ILE A 145 -6.02 -14.40 -0.67
N MET A 146 -5.34 -14.27 -1.82
CA MET A 146 -6.02 -14.21 -3.12
C MET A 146 -6.90 -15.44 -3.37
N ALA A 147 -6.36 -16.63 -3.10
CA ALA A 147 -7.09 -17.87 -3.28
C ALA A 147 -8.34 -17.96 -2.39
N ALA A 148 -8.23 -17.57 -1.11
CA ALA A 148 -9.35 -17.63 -0.17
C ALA A 148 -10.47 -16.62 -0.53
N VAL A 149 -10.09 -15.37 -0.84
CA VAL A 149 -11.07 -14.33 -1.20
C VAL A 149 -11.74 -14.67 -2.53
N HIS A 150 -10.97 -15.09 -3.55
CA HIS A 150 -11.52 -15.40 -4.88
C HIS A 150 -12.49 -16.60 -4.90
N GLN A 151 -12.51 -17.44 -3.88
CA GLN A 151 -13.54 -18.50 -3.76
C GLN A 151 -14.96 -17.94 -3.71
N LYS A 152 -15.14 -16.74 -3.11
CA LYS A 152 -16.46 -16.09 -2.96
C LYS A 152 -16.57 -14.82 -3.80
N HIS A 153 -15.47 -14.10 -3.98
CA HIS A 153 -15.37 -12.77 -4.58
C HIS A 153 -14.34 -12.75 -5.71
N PRO A 154 -14.62 -13.39 -6.87
CA PRO A 154 -13.63 -13.62 -7.92
C PRO A 154 -13.12 -12.32 -8.60
N ASN A 155 -13.81 -11.21 -8.42
CA ASN A 155 -13.47 -9.93 -9.05
C ASN A 155 -12.68 -8.98 -8.12
N VAL A 156 -12.40 -9.38 -6.88
CA VAL A 156 -11.61 -8.57 -5.94
C VAL A 156 -10.18 -8.45 -6.44
N ILE A 157 -9.67 -7.22 -6.50
CA ILE A 157 -8.31 -6.93 -6.96
C ILE A 157 -7.33 -6.81 -5.80
N PHE A 158 -6.07 -7.17 -6.05
CA PHE A 158 -5.00 -7.13 -5.06
C PHE A 158 -3.77 -6.46 -5.63
N TYR A 159 -3.23 -5.46 -4.92
CA TYR A 159 -1.97 -4.83 -5.29
C TYR A 159 -1.32 -4.18 -4.07
N GLY A 160 -0.09 -3.72 -4.22
CA GLY A 160 0.60 -3.07 -3.11
C GLY A 160 2.02 -2.63 -3.46
N GLU A 161 2.76 -2.27 -2.42
CA GLU A 161 4.12 -1.80 -2.53
C GLU A 161 5.11 -2.95 -2.48
N GLY A 162 5.86 -3.12 -3.56
CA GLY A 162 6.82 -4.21 -3.72
C GLY A 162 8.29 -3.79 -3.60
N TRP A 163 8.61 -2.82 -2.76
CA TRP A 163 9.97 -2.29 -2.59
C TRP A 163 10.92 -3.34 -2.00
N ASP A 164 12.21 -3.34 -2.37
CA ASP A 164 13.21 -4.28 -1.82
C ASP A 164 13.62 -3.87 -0.39
N MET A 165 12.74 -4.12 0.57
CA MET A 165 12.96 -3.86 1.99
C MET A 165 13.69 -5.02 2.66
N LYS A 166 14.51 -4.72 3.69
CA LYS A 166 15.25 -5.74 4.45
C LYS A 166 14.55 -6.03 5.76
N THR A 167 14.32 -7.31 6.05
CA THR A 167 13.69 -7.79 7.28
C THR A 167 14.31 -9.11 7.74
N GLU A 168 14.23 -9.40 9.02
CA GLU A 168 14.72 -10.65 9.61
C GLU A 168 13.69 -11.77 9.42
N LEU A 169 13.97 -12.70 8.52
CA LEU A 169 13.08 -13.84 8.25
C LEU A 169 13.25 -14.94 9.29
N THR A 170 12.13 -15.50 9.75
CA THR A 170 12.11 -16.54 10.78
C THR A 170 12.47 -17.94 10.26
N LYS A 171 12.48 -18.11 8.94
CA LYS A 171 12.77 -19.38 8.26
C LYS A 171 13.63 -19.15 7.02
N PRO A 172 14.56 -20.05 6.72
CA PRO A 172 15.26 -20.03 5.43
C PRO A 172 14.29 -20.33 4.28
N GLY A 173 14.57 -19.78 3.11
CA GLY A 173 13.80 -20.04 1.89
C GLY A 173 12.50 -19.28 1.75
N VAL A 174 12.08 -18.49 2.73
CA VAL A 174 10.94 -17.57 2.59
C VAL A 174 11.23 -16.56 1.49
N ARG A 175 10.24 -16.30 0.63
CA ARG A 175 10.27 -15.30 -0.42
C ARG A 175 9.22 -14.23 -0.11
N LEU A 176 9.63 -12.99 -0.14
CA LEU A 176 8.77 -11.84 0.10
C LEU A 176 8.12 -11.35 -1.20
N ALA A 177 6.97 -10.67 -1.08
CA ALA A 177 6.24 -10.12 -2.22
C ALA A 177 6.88 -8.80 -2.71
N VAL A 178 8.16 -8.89 -3.12
CA VAL A 178 8.87 -7.80 -3.79
C VAL A 178 8.64 -7.85 -5.30
N GLN A 179 8.79 -6.73 -6.00
CA GLN A 179 8.61 -6.64 -7.46
C GLN A 179 9.39 -7.74 -8.21
N THR A 180 10.63 -7.99 -7.84
CA THR A 180 11.49 -9.00 -8.48
C THR A 180 11.01 -10.44 -8.29
N ASN A 181 10.07 -10.67 -7.38
CA ASN A 181 9.38 -11.95 -7.15
C ASN A 181 7.95 -11.97 -7.76
N SER A 182 7.61 -11.05 -8.65
CA SER A 182 6.27 -10.92 -9.24
C SER A 182 5.75 -12.23 -9.85
N ALA A 183 6.63 -13.02 -10.48
CA ALA A 183 6.29 -14.33 -11.02
C ALA A 183 5.77 -15.34 -9.97
N MET A 184 6.08 -15.11 -8.68
CA MET A 184 5.65 -16.00 -7.58
C MET A 184 4.27 -15.61 -7.02
N VAL A 185 3.72 -14.46 -7.41
CA VAL A 185 2.41 -13.96 -6.97
C VAL A 185 1.57 -13.53 -8.19
N PRO A 186 1.25 -14.46 -9.09
CA PRO A 186 0.46 -14.14 -10.28
C PRO A 186 -0.91 -13.59 -9.88
N GLY A 187 -1.29 -12.44 -10.48
CA GLY A 187 -2.55 -11.75 -10.13
C GLY A 187 -2.43 -10.69 -9.04
N PHE A 188 -1.26 -10.55 -8.39
CA PHE A 188 -0.98 -9.45 -7.49
C PHE A 188 -0.25 -8.32 -8.23
N GLY A 189 -0.80 -7.09 -8.16
CA GLY A 189 -0.22 -5.91 -8.78
C GLY A 189 0.81 -5.22 -7.88
N PHE A 190 1.79 -4.55 -8.50
CA PHE A 190 2.78 -3.75 -7.78
C PHE A 190 2.83 -2.33 -8.32
N PHE A 191 2.93 -1.35 -7.44
CA PHE A 191 3.21 0.01 -7.84
C PHE A 191 4.53 0.09 -8.60
N SER A 192 4.50 0.70 -9.78
CA SER A 192 5.66 0.80 -10.67
C SER A 192 6.44 2.08 -10.40
N ASP A 193 7.51 1.98 -9.61
CA ASP A 193 8.49 3.07 -9.44
C ASP A 193 9.24 3.37 -10.74
N THR A 194 9.39 2.39 -11.63
CA THR A 194 10.07 2.56 -12.92
C THR A 194 9.37 3.63 -13.77
N ILE A 195 8.05 3.54 -13.98
CA ILE A 195 7.33 4.56 -14.75
C ILE A 195 7.24 5.88 -13.99
N ARG A 196 7.03 5.81 -12.68
CA ARG A 196 7.00 7.01 -11.83
C ARG A 196 8.26 7.84 -12.02
N ASP A 197 9.42 7.20 -11.88
CA ASP A 197 10.72 7.88 -11.92
C ASP A 197 11.08 8.32 -13.35
N LEU A 198 10.72 7.56 -14.38
CA LEU A 198 10.86 7.98 -15.76
C LEU A 198 10.05 9.25 -16.07
N LEU A 199 8.82 9.33 -15.58
CA LEU A 199 7.94 10.47 -15.86
C LEU A 199 8.31 11.72 -15.06
N ARG A 200 8.54 11.59 -13.73
CA ARG A 200 8.68 12.75 -12.83
C ARG A 200 10.09 12.99 -12.29
N GLY A 201 11.02 12.10 -12.56
CA GLY A 201 12.34 12.06 -11.91
C GLY A 201 12.37 11.25 -10.63
N THR A 202 13.55 10.73 -10.27
CA THR A 202 13.73 9.84 -9.11
C THR A 202 13.33 10.51 -7.79
N THR A 203 12.76 9.74 -6.88
CA THR A 203 12.33 10.22 -5.56
C THR A 203 13.50 10.69 -4.69
N PHE A 204 14.69 10.10 -4.86
CA PHE A 204 15.88 10.38 -4.05
C PHE A 204 16.62 11.67 -4.43
N GLU A 205 16.37 12.23 -5.62
CA GLU A 205 16.96 13.47 -6.11
C GLU A 205 15.86 14.49 -6.42
N SER A 206 15.53 15.33 -5.43
CA SER A 206 14.36 16.22 -5.49
C SER A 206 14.33 17.21 -6.65
N THR A 207 15.47 17.55 -7.24
CA THR A 207 15.59 18.50 -8.35
C THR A 207 15.89 17.86 -9.70
N ALA A 208 16.14 16.53 -9.76
CA ALA A 208 16.35 15.84 -11.02
C ALA A 208 15.04 15.75 -11.82
N PRO A 209 14.98 16.29 -13.05
CA PRO A 209 13.78 16.25 -13.87
C PRO A 209 13.53 14.84 -14.40
N GLY A 210 12.24 14.51 -14.61
CA GLY A 210 11.83 13.37 -15.42
C GLY A 210 11.45 13.79 -16.84
N PHE A 211 10.94 12.83 -17.60
CA PHE A 211 10.52 13.03 -18.99
C PHE A 211 9.60 14.24 -19.20
N VAL A 212 8.59 14.41 -18.34
CA VAL A 212 7.61 15.48 -18.50
C VAL A 212 8.19 16.87 -18.25
N ALA A 213 9.30 16.96 -17.51
CA ALA A 213 10.05 18.19 -17.25
C ALA A 213 11.26 18.36 -18.19
N GLY A 214 11.34 17.57 -19.28
CA GLY A 214 12.31 17.72 -20.36
C GLY A 214 13.58 16.87 -20.23
N ALA A 215 13.63 15.93 -19.28
CA ALA A 215 14.75 14.98 -19.23
C ALA A 215 14.76 14.05 -20.45
N VAL A 216 15.95 13.72 -20.92
CA VAL A 216 16.14 12.66 -21.91
C VAL A 216 16.08 11.31 -21.20
N VAL A 217 15.09 10.50 -21.54
CA VAL A 217 14.91 9.16 -21.02
C VAL A 217 14.93 8.12 -22.14
N SER A 218 15.16 6.85 -21.81
CA SER A 218 15.12 5.79 -22.80
C SER A 218 13.70 5.62 -23.34
N LYS A 219 13.56 5.68 -24.68
CA LYS A 219 12.31 5.40 -25.37
C LYS A 219 11.83 3.98 -25.09
N GLU A 220 12.75 3.03 -25.15
CA GLU A 220 12.49 1.60 -24.93
C GLU A 220 11.97 1.35 -23.51
N ALA A 221 12.53 2.06 -22.50
CA ALA A 221 12.07 1.96 -21.11
C ALA A 221 10.66 2.55 -20.96
N LEU A 222 10.36 3.68 -21.59
CA LEU A 222 9.00 4.25 -21.59
C LEU A 222 7.99 3.33 -22.30
N GLU A 223 8.35 2.77 -23.44
CA GLU A 223 7.50 1.81 -24.18
C GLU A 223 7.22 0.56 -23.32
N ALA A 224 8.25 0.00 -22.70
CA ALA A 224 8.10 -1.16 -21.81
C ALA A 224 7.15 -0.86 -20.64
N CYS A 225 7.31 0.30 -19.99
CA CYS A 225 6.41 0.72 -18.91
C CYS A 225 4.98 0.96 -19.40
N PHE A 226 4.82 1.58 -20.58
CA PHE A 226 3.51 1.83 -21.18
C PHE A 226 2.76 0.51 -21.46
N MET A 227 3.49 -0.52 -21.86
CA MET A 227 2.96 -1.87 -22.12
C MET A 227 2.83 -2.73 -20.84
N GLY A 228 3.05 -2.17 -19.64
CA GLY A 228 3.00 -2.92 -18.39
C GLY A 228 4.13 -3.94 -18.21
N MET A 229 5.25 -3.77 -18.92
CA MET A 229 6.36 -4.73 -18.94
C MET A 229 7.71 -4.09 -18.53
N PRO A 230 7.79 -3.39 -17.36
CA PRO A 230 9.09 -3.07 -16.81
C PRO A 230 9.85 -4.36 -16.48
N SER A 231 11.16 -4.29 -16.33
CA SER A 231 12.04 -5.47 -16.22
C SER A 231 11.69 -6.44 -15.08
N TRP A 232 10.98 -5.97 -14.06
CA TRP A 232 10.57 -6.79 -12.91
C TRP A 232 9.20 -7.46 -13.11
N ALA A 233 8.34 -6.98 -14.03
CA ALA A 233 6.99 -7.51 -14.19
C ALA A 233 7.01 -8.83 -14.95
N ALA A 234 6.40 -9.86 -14.39
CA ALA A 234 6.22 -11.14 -15.05
C ALA A 234 5.03 -11.12 -16.04
N GLN A 235 4.03 -10.27 -15.77
CA GLN A 235 2.83 -10.09 -16.61
C GLN A 235 2.39 -8.61 -16.58
N PRO A 236 1.79 -8.09 -17.67
CA PRO A 236 1.36 -6.70 -17.73
C PRO A 236 0.37 -6.28 -16.64
N ASN A 237 -0.57 -7.17 -16.28
CA ASN A 237 -1.57 -6.92 -15.25
C ASN A 237 -1.02 -6.83 -13.81
N GLN A 238 0.29 -7.02 -13.62
CA GLN A 238 0.96 -6.83 -12.35
C GLN A 238 1.51 -5.42 -12.18
N CYS A 239 1.39 -4.56 -13.19
CA CYS A 239 1.96 -3.23 -13.18
C CYS A 239 0.88 -2.19 -12.84
N VAL A 240 1.01 -1.54 -11.67
CA VAL A 240 0.17 -0.39 -11.30
C VAL A 240 0.94 0.87 -11.65
N ASN A 241 0.59 1.46 -12.79
CA ASN A 241 1.23 2.66 -13.31
C ASN A 241 0.72 3.92 -12.62
N TYR A 242 1.63 4.80 -12.20
CA TYR A 242 1.32 6.05 -11.51
C TYR A 242 2.46 7.05 -11.64
N ALA A 243 2.20 8.31 -11.30
CA ALA A 243 3.22 9.36 -11.20
C ALA A 243 3.05 10.24 -9.96
N SER A 244 1.90 10.15 -9.28
CA SER A 244 1.61 10.89 -8.04
C SER A 244 0.93 9.98 -7.03
N CYS A 245 1.27 10.13 -5.77
CA CYS A 245 0.64 9.41 -4.65
C CYS A 245 0.69 10.30 -3.38
N HIS A 246 0.26 9.77 -2.25
CA HIS A 246 0.33 10.46 -0.96
C HIS A 246 1.74 10.49 -0.35
N ASP A 247 2.65 9.61 -0.82
CA ASP A 247 4.04 9.60 -0.39
C ASP A 247 4.88 10.61 -1.14
N ASN A 248 5.78 11.29 -0.42
CA ASN A 248 6.67 12.32 -0.95
C ASN A 248 5.91 13.52 -1.55
N THR A 249 6.53 14.21 -2.52
CA THR A 249 5.90 15.32 -3.22
C THR A 249 4.85 14.85 -4.23
N THR A 250 3.75 15.57 -4.34
CA THR A 250 2.80 15.38 -5.44
C THR A 250 3.49 15.59 -6.79
N LEU A 251 2.90 15.08 -7.86
CA LEU A 251 3.45 15.28 -9.21
C LEU A 251 3.60 16.77 -9.55
N PHE A 252 2.60 17.61 -9.20
CA PHE A 252 2.63 19.03 -9.51
C PHE A 252 3.72 19.77 -8.71
N ASP A 253 3.87 19.46 -7.43
CA ASP A 253 4.94 20.00 -6.60
C ASP A 253 6.31 19.58 -7.10
N ARG A 254 6.43 18.32 -7.54
CA ARG A 254 7.66 17.80 -8.14
C ARG A 254 8.03 18.55 -9.42
N ILE A 255 7.05 18.81 -10.30
CA ILE A 255 7.25 19.61 -11.51
C ILE A 255 7.66 21.05 -11.14
N ALA A 256 7.09 21.63 -10.08
CA ALA A 256 7.48 22.95 -9.63
C ALA A 256 8.95 23.01 -9.15
N LEU A 257 9.45 21.94 -8.53
CA LEU A 257 10.85 21.83 -8.11
C LEU A 257 11.81 21.59 -9.28
N THR A 258 11.40 20.80 -10.28
CA THR A 258 12.26 20.38 -11.41
C THR A 258 12.21 21.33 -12.62
N ALA A 259 11.18 22.17 -12.71
CA ALA A 259 11.00 23.21 -13.73
C ALA A 259 10.59 24.54 -13.09
N PRO A 260 11.43 25.13 -12.20
CA PRO A 260 11.05 26.33 -11.42
C PRO A 260 10.79 27.57 -12.29
N ASP A 261 11.45 27.69 -13.43
CA ASP A 261 11.31 28.82 -14.35
C ASP A 261 10.16 28.65 -15.36
N ALA A 262 9.52 27.47 -15.39
CA ALA A 262 8.41 27.23 -16.31
C ALA A 262 7.13 27.98 -15.86
N PRO A 263 6.40 28.65 -16.77
CA PRO A 263 5.10 29.21 -16.47
C PRO A 263 4.12 28.16 -15.93
N VAL A 264 3.16 28.59 -15.10
CA VAL A 264 2.17 27.67 -14.48
C VAL A 264 1.42 26.84 -15.52
N GLU A 265 1.02 27.46 -16.66
CA GLU A 265 0.35 26.78 -17.76
C GLU A 265 1.22 25.67 -18.38
N SER A 266 2.54 25.85 -18.42
CA SER A 266 3.46 24.81 -18.87
C SER A 266 3.56 23.68 -17.87
N ARG A 267 3.61 23.98 -16.56
CA ARG A 267 3.60 22.95 -15.49
C ARG A 267 2.30 22.14 -15.50
N ILE A 268 1.16 22.78 -15.74
CA ILE A 268 -0.13 22.09 -15.92
C ILE A 268 -0.06 21.13 -17.11
N ARG A 269 0.51 21.55 -18.24
CA ARG A 269 0.68 20.66 -19.42
C ARG A 269 1.62 19.49 -19.13
N MET A 270 2.71 19.71 -18.37
CA MET A 270 3.61 18.63 -17.93
C MET A 270 2.89 17.62 -17.05
N ASN A 271 2.08 18.11 -16.09
CA ASN A 271 1.26 17.27 -15.24
C ASN A 271 0.24 16.45 -16.03
N ASN A 272 -0.44 17.08 -16.98
CA ASN A 272 -1.43 16.41 -17.83
C ASN A 272 -0.77 15.39 -18.78
N LEU A 273 0.46 15.65 -19.25
CA LEU A 273 1.22 14.69 -20.05
C LEU A 273 1.52 13.42 -19.25
N ALA A 274 1.97 13.55 -18.01
CA ALA A 274 2.19 12.39 -17.16
C ALA A 274 0.88 11.64 -16.90
N ALA A 275 -0.21 12.37 -16.62
CA ALA A 275 -1.53 11.77 -16.40
C ALA A 275 -2.00 10.99 -17.64
N ALA A 276 -1.89 11.59 -18.82
CA ALA A 276 -2.23 10.90 -20.07
C ALA A 276 -1.39 9.63 -20.27
N PHE A 277 -0.12 9.66 -19.91
CA PHE A 277 0.77 8.53 -20.08
C PHE A 277 0.32 7.33 -19.21
N TYR A 278 0.15 7.50 -17.89
CA TYR A 278 -0.21 6.38 -17.03
C TYR A 278 -1.69 5.98 -17.13
N MET A 279 -2.58 6.89 -17.55
CA MET A 279 -4.00 6.54 -17.77
C MET A 279 -4.27 5.79 -19.08
N LEU A 280 -3.39 5.92 -20.08
CA LEU A 280 -3.51 5.22 -21.35
C LEU A 280 -2.61 3.98 -21.43
N SER A 281 -1.77 3.75 -20.42
CA SER A 281 -0.92 2.57 -20.31
C SER A 281 -1.71 1.35 -19.83
N GLN A 282 -1.04 0.19 -19.91
CA GLN A 282 -1.58 -1.07 -19.41
C GLN A 282 -1.85 -1.01 -17.92
#